data_9b21737615f9bc7d192148eaa3ed6097
#
_entry.id   9b21737615f9bc7d192148eaa3ed6097
#
_cell.length_a   1.000
_cell.length_b   1.000
_cell.length_c   1.000
_cell.angle_alpha   90.00
_cell.angle_beta   90.00
_cell.angle_gamma   90.00
#
_symmetry.space_group_name_H-M   'P 1'
#
loop_
_entity.id
_entity.type
_entity.pdbx_description
1 polymer ?
#
loop_
_entity_poly.entity_id
_entity_poly.type
_entity_poly.pdbx_seq_one_letter_code
_entity_poly.pdbx_strand_id
1 'polypeptide(L)'
;MEALKLWSKPDKKYALYWLFCIKKSVFAELLFLPQLRCHEDLALIPLLIAKAATVVGIDYVGYNYTYVSESSITNKTDIASERLRAMDFLAAYEYAVENFLKIDNIGPSDVSFFLRDFDARKEDKFNSLSAQLKEELYDLFH
;
A
#
# COMPACT_ATOMS: atom_id res chain seq x y z
N MET A 1 -15.16 1.87 -9.80
CA MET A 1 -13.97 2.76 -9.86
C MET A 1 -12.83 2.06 -10.61
N GLU A 2 -12.69 2.35 -11.91
CA GLU A 2 -11.74 1.63 -12.80
C GLU A 2 -10.26 1.83 -12.41
N ALA A 3 -9.89 3.03 -11.96
CA ALA A 3 -8.51 3.32 -11.56
C ALA A 3 -8.05 2.48 -10.35
N LEU A 4 -8.94 2.17 -9.40
CA LEU A 4 -8.64 1.31 -8.27
C LEU A 4 -8.40 -0.15 -8.72
N LYS A 5 -9.18 -0.62 -9.70
CA LYS A 5 -8.99 -1.95 -10.29
C LYS A 5 -7.68 -2.05 -11.07
N LEU A 6 -7.24 -0.95 -11.69
CA LEU A 6 -5.93 -0.89 -12.35
C LEU A 6 -4.78 -0.95 -11.33
N TRP A 7 -4.92 -0.26 -10.19
CA TRP A 7 -3.92 -0.28 -9.13
C TRP A 7 -3.75 -1.68 -8.52
N SER A 8 -4.82 -2.45 -8.39
CA SER A 8 -4.80 -3.77 -7.77
C SER A 8 -4.32 -4.91 -8.68
N LYS A 9 -3.90 -4.63 -9.92
CA LYS A 9 -3.40 -5.67 -10.84
C LYS A 9 -2.17 -6.40 -10.30
N PRO A 10 -2.04 -7.72 -10.56
CA PRO A 10 -1.00 -8.57 -9.96
C PRO A 10 0.44 -8.20 -10.29
N ASP A 11 0.68 -7.50 -11.40
CA ASP A 11 2.01 -7.04 -11.80
C ASP A 11 2.57 -5.91 -10.92
N LYS A 12 1.76 -5.44 -9.95
CA LYS A 12 2.13 -4.63 -8.77
C LYS A 12 3.02 -3.39 -9.00
N LYS A 13 3.27 -3.03 -10.25
CA LYS A 13 4.12 -1.88 -10.61
C LYS A 13 3.50 -0.53 -10.27
N TYR A 14 2.22 -0.52 -9.91
CA TYR A 14 1.45 0.71 -9.67
C TYR A 14 1.29 1.08 -8.20
N ALA A 15 1.91 0.33 -7.27
CA ALA A 15 1.84 0.62 -5.84
C ALA A 15 2.79 1.73 -5.38
N LEU A 16 3.70 2.19 -6.23
CA LEU A 16 4.78 3.09 -5.88
C LEU A 16 4.37 4.54 -6.14
N TYR A 17 4.32 5.38 -5.11
CA TYR A 17 3.81 6.76 -5.25
C TYR A 17 4.65 7.66 -6.17
N TRP A 18 5.93 7.36 -6.40
CA TRP A 18 6.75 8.09 -7.40
C TRP A 18 6.33 7.85 -8.84
N LEU A 19 5.39 6.94 -9.10
CA LEU A 19 4.75 6.75 -10.40
C LEU A 19 3.58 7.73 -10.63
N PHE A 20 3.22 8.55 -9.64
CA PHE A 20 2.05 9.41 -9.68
C PHE A 20 2.42 10.89 -9.61
N CYS A 21 1.82 11.70 -10.47
CA CYS A 21 1.74 13.14 -10.31
C CYS A 21 0.38 13.49 -9.73
N ILE A 22 0.34 14.00 -8.50
CA ILE A 22 -0.90 14.18 -7.74
C ILE A 22 -1.13 15.66 -7.48
N LYS A 23 -2.35 16.14 -7.74
CA LYS A 23 -2.72 17.52 -7.38
C LYS A 23 -2.63 17.69 -5.88
N LYS A 24 -2.00 18.78 -5.44
CA LYS A 24 -1.82 19.10 -4.00
C LYS A 24 -3.15 19.11 -3.24
N SER A 25 -4.25 19.53 -3.87
CA SER A 25 -5.58 19.53 -3.25
C SER A 25 -6.11 18.14 -2.91
N VAL A 26 -5.79 17.12 -3.72
CA VAL A 26 -6.18 15.72 -3.44
C VAL A 26 -5.36 15.16 -2.28
N PHE A 27 -4.10 15.61 -2.16
CA PHE A 27 -3.17 15.16 -1.14
C PHE A 27 -3.39 15.84 0.22
N ALA A 28 -3.88 17.08 0.23
CA ALA A 28 -3.92 17.93 1.44
C ALA A 28 -4.81 17.39 2.57
N GLU A 29 -5.76 16.49 2.25
CA GLU A 29 -6.68 15.89 3.22
C GLU A 29 -6.17 14.57 3.82
N LEU A 30 -5.06 14.05 3.31
CA LEU A 30 -4.47 12.80 3.80
C LEU A 30 -3.27 13.10 4.67
N LEU A 31 -3.31 12.63 5.91
CA LEU A 31 -2.19 12.74 6.83
C LEU A 31 -1.20 11.61 6.55
N PHE A 32 0.06 11.96 6.43
CA PHE A 32 1.13 10.97 6.46
C PHE A 32 1.14 10.24 7.81
N LEU A 33 1.45 8.94 7.77
CA LEU A 33 1.79 8.17 8.95
C LEU A 33 3.28 8.33 9.22
N PRO A 34 3.70 9.27 10.08
CA PRO A 34 5.13 9.58 10.27
C PRO A 34 5.92 8.44 10.91
N GLN A 35 5.22 7.48 11.53
CA GLN A 35 5.82 6.31 12.15
C GLN A 35 6.18 5.19 11.16
N LEU A 36 5.63 5.21 9.94
CA LEU A 36 5.96 4.21 8.92
C LEU A 36 7.34 4.47 8.34
N ARG A 37 8.15 3.42 8.26
CA ARG A 37 9.47 3.41 7.60
C ARG A 37 9.40 2.83 6.20
N CYS A 38 8.35 2.04 5.95
CA CYS A 38 8.02 1.47 4.64
C CYS A 38 6.50 1.25 4.54
N HIS A 39 6.02 0.91 3.33
CA HIS A 39 4.61 0.68 3.04
C HIS A 39 3.71 1.93 3.12
N GLU A 40 4.28 3.14 3.14
CA GLU A 40 3.54 4.40 3.08
C GLU A 40 2.75 4.54 1.77
N ASP A 41 3.24 3.95 0.70
CA ASP A 41 2.57 3.86 -0.61
C ASP A 41 1.33 2.95 -0.54
N LEU A 42 1.41 1.81 0.15
CA LEU A 42 0.26 0.95 0.41
C LEU A 42 -0.83 1.69 1.19
N ALA A 43 -0.43 2.51 2.16
CA ALA A 43 -1.35 3.29 2.97
C ALA A 43 -2.06 4.40 2.16
N LEU A 44 -1.36 5.08 1.26
CA LEU A 44 -1.82 6.34 0.67
C LEU A 44 -2.35 6.22 -0.75
N ILE A 45 -1.72 5.43 -1.63
CA ILE A 45 -2.06 5.39 -3.05
C ILE A 45 -3.53 5.01 -3.30
N PRO A 46 -4.10 3.97 -2.68
CA PRO A 46 -5.51 3.64 -2.90
C PRO A 46 -6.46 4.76 -2.47
N LEU A 47 -6.13 5.47 -1.39
CA LEU A 47 -6.94 6.60 -0.91
C LEU A 47 -6.86 7.78 -1.88
N LEU A 48 -5.67 8.08 -2.40
CA LEU A 48 -5.47 9.13 -3.40
C LEU A 48 -6.23 8.84 -4.68
N ILE A 49 -6.20 7.58 -5.16
CA ILE A 49 -6.95 7.14 -6.33
C ILE A 49 -8.46 7.25 -6.07
N ALA A 50 -8.91 6.84 -4.89
CA ALA A 50 -10.32 6.88 -4.53
C ALA A 50 -10.87 8.31 -4.40
N LYS A 51 -10.06 9.24 -3.90
CA LYS A 51 -10.43 10.67 -3.77
C LYS A 51 -10.29 11.46 -5.08
N ALA A 52 -9.52 10.96 -6.04
CA ALA A 52 -9.30 11.67 -7.30
C ALA A 52 -10.55 11.62 -8.18
N ALA A 53 -11.03 12.76 -8.63
CA ALA A 53 -12.13 12.85 -9.61
C ALA A 53 -11.76 12.23 -10.97
N THR A 54 -10.47 12.29 -11.32
CA THR A 54 -9.95 11.76 -12.58
C THR A 54 -8.54 11.23 -12.37
N VAL A 55 -8.28 10.04 -12.90
CA VAL A 55 -6.94 9.43 -12.98
C VAL A 55 -6.61 9.20 -14.45
N VAL A 56 -5.47 9.71 -14.90
CA VAL A 56 -5.02 9.62 -16.30
C VAL A 56 -3.67 8.91 -16.35
N GLY A 57 -3.58 7.88 -17.18
CA GLY A 57 -2.30 7.25 -17.52
C GLY A 57 -1.57 8.09 -18.59
N ILE A 58 -0.25 8.26 -18.40
CA ILE A 58 0.61 8.91 -19.40
C ILE A 58 1.73 7.96 -19.79
N ASP A 59 2.06 7.94 -21.07
CA ASP A 59 3.21 7.18 -21.61
C ASP A 59 4.48 8.04 -21.51
N TYR A 60 5.02 8.14 -20.30
CA TYR A 60 6.19 8.94 -20.02
C TYR A 60 7.08 8.29 -18.95
N VAL A 61 8.37 8.18 -19.21
CA VAL A 61 9.37 7.72 -18.23
C VAL A 61 9.87 8.91 -17.42
N GLY A 62 9.20 9.18 -16.31
CA GLY A 62 9.50 10.31 -15.41
C GLY A 62 10.45 9.96 -14.26
N TYR A 63 10.72 8.66 -14.04
CA TYR A 63 11.52 8.20 -12.92
C TYR A 63 12.33 6.94 -13.28
N ASN A 64 13.62 6.96 -12.95
CA ASN A 64 14.51 5.79 -13.07
C ASN A 64 14.78 5.23 -11.68
N TYR A 65 14.27 4.04 -11.39
CA TYR A 65 14.47 3.36 -10.11
C TYR A 65 15.78 2.55 -10.12
N THR A 66 16.68 2.87 -9.20
CA THR A 66 17.92 2.10 -9.00
C THR A 66 17.66 0.98 -7.99
N TYR A 67 17.62 -0.24 -8.47
CA TYR A 67 17.25 -1.42 -7.66
C TYR A 67 18.38 -1.89 -6.72
N VAL A 68 19.64 -1.57 -7.02
CA VAL A 68 20.80 -2.11 -6.29
C VAL A 68 21.28 -1.11 -5.25
N SER A 69 20.83 -1.26 -4.01
CA SER A 69 21.40 -0.58 -2.86
C SER A 69 21.43 -1.54 -1.69
N GLU A 70 22.62 -1.87 -1.19
CA GLU A 70 22.80 -2.67 0.03
C GLU A 70 22.20 -1.97 1.25
N SER A 71 22.05 -0.65 1.20
CA SER A 71 21.46 0.17 2.26
C SER A 71 19.92 0.23 2.22
N SER A 72 19.28 -0.35 1.20
CA SER A 72 17.81 -0.34 1.10
C SER A 72 17.16 -1.11 2.25
N ILE A 73 16.15 -0.50 2.87
CA ILE A 73 15.35 -1.13 3.93
C ILE A 73 14.74 -2.44 3.44
N THR A 74 14.38 -2.52 2.17
CA THR A 74 13.76 -3.70 1.55
C THR A 74 14.73 -4.88 1.39
N ASN A 75 16.04 -4.63 1.37
CA ASN A 75 17.07 -5.64 1.14
C ASN A 75 17.65 -6.25 2.43
N LYS A 76 17.27 -5.72 3.61
CA LYS A 76 17.69 -6.29 4.89
C LYS A 76 16.95 -7.59 5.17
N THR A 77 17.68 -8.66 5.47
CA THR A 77 17.15 -10.02 5.67
C THR A 77 17.15 -10.48 7.13
N ASP A 78 17.65 -9.63 8.06
CA ASP A 78 17.62 -9.97 9.49
C ASP A 78 16.18 -9.95 10.05
N ILE A 79 15.94 -10.76 11.07
CA ILE A 79 14.61 -10.99 11.67
C ILE A 79 14.00 -9.69 12.24
N ALA A 80 14.82 -8.78 12.78
CA ALA A 80 14.35 -7.51 13.33
C ALA A 80 13.85 -6.59 12.23
N SER A 81 14.55 -6.53 11.11
CA SER A 81 14.12 -5.78 9.93
C SER A 81 12.87 -6.39 9.27
N GLU A 82 12.77 -7.71 9.24
CA GLU A 82 11.58 -8.41 8.73
C GLU A 82 10.35 -8.13 9.61
N ARG A 83 10.50 -8.22 10.94
CA ARG A 83 9.46 -7.86 11.91
C ARG A 83 8.99 -6.42 11.72
N LEU A 84 9.93 -5.49 11.62
CA LEU A 84 9.62 -4.09 11.42
C LEU A 84 8.77 -3.86 10.17
N ARG A 85 9.16 -4.45 9.04
CA ARG A 85 8.39 -4.36 7.79
C ARG A 85 7.00 -5.01 7.89
N ALA A 86 6.85 -6.08 8.68
CA ALA A 86 5.56 -6.71 8.92
C ALA A 86 4.64 -5.80 9.74
N MET A 87 5.16 -5.17 10.79
CA MET A 87 4.41 -4.23 11.63
C MET A 87 4.03 -2.94 10.85
N ASP A 88 4.97 -2.38 10.07
CA ASP A 88 4.68 -1.24 9.20
C ASP A 88 3.63 -1.58 8.14
N PHE A 89 3.64 -2.82 7.60
CA PHE A 89 2.62 -3.29 6.68
C PHE A 89 1.24 -3.33 7.34
N LEU A 90 1.12 -3.90 8.55
CA LEU A 90 -0.16 -3.95 9.27
C LEU A 90 -0.69 -2.55 9.57
N ALA A 91 0.16 -1.65 10.05
CA ALA A 91 -0.23 -0.27 10.31
C ALA A 91 -0.68 0.46 9.02
N ALA A 92 -0.01 0.22 7.89
CA ALA A 92 -0.41 0.74 6.58
C ALA A 92 -1.74 0.15 6.09
N TYR A 93 -1.94 -1.16 6.29
CA TYR A 93 -3.17 -1.86 5.98
C TYR A 93 -4.35 -1.28 6.76
N GLU A 94 -4.24 -1.22 8.08
CA GLU A 94 -5.29 -0.68 8.96
C GLU A 94 -5.65 0.76 8.60
N TYR A 95 -4.63 1.60 8.42
CA TYR A 95 -4.84 2.99 8.02
C TYR A 95 -5.57 3.11 6.67
N ALA A 96 -5.16 2.33 5.67
CA ALA A 96 -5.78 2.37 4.35
C ALA A 96 -7.24 1.92 4.42
N VAL A 97 -7.54 0.82 5.10
CA VAL A 97 -8.91 0.29 5.25
C VAL A 97 -9.79 1.28 5.99
N GLU A 98 -9.34 1.77 7.16
CA GLU A 98 -10.11 2.70 7.97
C GLU A 98 -10.44 4.00 7.22
N ASN A 99 -9.47 4.56 6.50
CA ASN A 99 -9.68 5.81 5.79
C ASN A 99 -10.39 5.63 4.45
N PHE A 100 -10.26 4.47 3.79
CA PHE A 100 -11.03 4.17 2.60
C PHE A 100 -12.53 4.11 2.89
N LEU A 101 -12.91 3.49 4.00
CA LEU A 101 -14.32 3.39 4.43
C LEU A 101 -14.95 4.75 4.80
N LYS A 102 -14.13 5.78 5.05
CA LYS A 102 -14.59 7.15 5.34
C LYS A 102 -14.75 8.03 4.10
N ILE A 103 -14.35 7.53 2.92
CA ILE A 103 -14.46 8.32 1.68
C ILE A 103 -15.91 8.32 1.20
N ASP A 104 -16.48 9.51 1.03
CA ASP A 104 -17.82 9.70 0.52
C ASP A 104 -17.96 9.20 -0.93
N ASN A 105 -19.18 8.77 -1.28
CA ASN A 105 -19.56 8.37 -2.64
C ASN A 105 -18.82 7.15 -3.24
N ILE A 106 -18.26 6.28 -2.40
CA ILE A 106 -17.75 4.98 -2.82
C ILE A 106 -18.89 3.96 -2.80
N GLY A 107 -19.10 3.29 -3.94
CA GLY A 107 -20.13 2.26 -4.06
C GLY A 107 -19.79 0.97 -3.30
N PRO A 108 -20.79 0.20 -2.84
CA PRO A 108 -20.58 -1.07 -2.12
C PRO A 108 -19.69 -2.07 -2.88
N SER A 109 -19.78 -2.10 -4.22
CA SER A 109 -18.94 -2.96 -5.06
C SER A 109 -17.47 -2.57 -5.03
N ASP A 110 -17.16 -1.27 -4.94
CA ASP A 110 -15.79 -0.78 -4.84
C ASP A 110 -15.21 -1.04 -3.45
N VAL A 111 -16.04 -0.91 -2.40
CA VAL A 111 -15.65 -1.30 -1.03
C VAL A 111 -15.33 -2.79 -0.96
N SER A 112 -16.21 -3.64 -1.46
CA SER A 112 -16.00 -5.09 -1.46
C SER A 112 -14.76 -5.49 -2.27
N PHE A 113 -14.51 -4.83 -3.39
CA PHE A 113 -13.33 -5.05 -4.20
C PHE A 113 -12.05 -4.65 -3.46
N PHE A 114 -12.04 -3.46 -2.85
CA PHE A 114 -10.91 -2.95 -2.09
C PHE A 114 -10.56 -3.86 -0.91
N LEU A 115 -11.53 -4.23 -0.08
CA LEU A 115 -11.31 -5.09 1.08
C LEU A 115 -10.74 -6.45 0.67
N ARG A 116 -11.32 -7.09 -0.34
CA ARG A 116 -10.81 -8.37 -0.84
C ARG A 116 -9.36 -8.28 -1.36
N ASP A 117 -9.00 -7.19 -2.07
CA ASP A 117 -7.63 -6.99 -2.55
C ASP A 117 -6.65 -6.79 -1.38
N PHE A 118 -7.07 -6.03 -0.39
CA PHE A 118 -6.26 -5.77 0.80
C PHE A 118 -6.09 -7.00 1.68
N ASP A 119 -7.14 -7.80 1.88
CA ASP A 119 -7.08 -9.08 2.60
C ASP A 119 -6.13 -10.06 1.89
N ALA A 120 -6.20 -10.15 0.58
CA ALA A 120 -5.27 -10.98 -0.20
C ALA A 120 -3.81 -10.53 -0.03
N ARG A 121 -3.54 -9.21 0.02
CA ARG A 121 -2.20 -8.67 0.28
C ARG A 121 -1.74 -8.96 1.71
N LYS A 122 -2.64 -8.92 2.67
CA LYS A 122 -2.36 -9.26 4.08
C LYS A 122 -1.96 -10.72 4.19
N GLU A 123 -2.69 -11.62 3.54
CA GLU A 123 -2.37 -13.04 3.46
C GLU A 123 -1.03 -13.30 2.75
N ASP A 124 -0.80 -12.68 1.59
CA ASP A 124 0.47 -12.76 0.85
C ASP A 124 1.65 -12.31 1.72
N LYS A 125 1.47 -11.21 2.48
CA LYS A 125 2.48 -10.71 3.40
C LYS A 125 2.78 -11.71 4.50
N PHE A 126 1.76 -12.26 5.15
CA PHE A 126 1.91 -13.29 6.17
C PHE A 126 2.65 -14.52 5.61
N ASN A 127 2.25 -14.99 4.44
CA ASN A 127 2.87 -16.15 3.79
C ASN A 127 4.34 -15.93 3.43
N SER A 128 4.77 -14.68 3.25
CA SER A 128 6.16 -14.32 2.97
C SER A 128 7.06 -14.25 4.21
N LEU A 129 6.50 -14.28 5.42
CA LEU A 129 7.26 -14.20 6.67
C LEU A 129 8.03 -15.49 6.95
N SER A 130 9.14 -15.35 7.66
CA SER A 130 9.89 -16.47 8.25
C SER A 130 9.02 -17.26 9.24
N ALA A 131 9.33 -18.55 9.44
CA ALA A 131 8.55 -19.43 10.32
C ALA A 131 8.41 -18.86 11.73
N GLN A 132 9.49 -18.29 12.27
CA GLN A 132 9.50 -17.66 13.58
C GLN A 132 8.51 -16.49 13.68
N LEU A 133 8.48 -15.61 12.67
CA LEU A 133 7.57 -14.46 12.67
C LEU A 133 6.12 -14.85 12.37
N LYS A 134 5.89 -15.92 11.62
CA LYS A 134 4.53 -16.47 11.45
C LYS A 134 3.92 -16.91 12.78
N GLU A 135 4.69 -17.58 13.60
CA GLU A 135 4.23 -17.99 14.93
C GLU A 135 4.00 -16.79 15.85
N GLU A 136 4.93 -15.84 15.85
CA GLU A 136 4.85 -14.65 16.72
C GLU A 136 3.72 -13.69 16.33
N LEU A 137 3.49 -13.48 15.03
CA LEU A 137 2.56 -12.46 14.52
C LEU A 137 1.22 -13.06 14.07
N TYR A 138 0.97 -14.33 14.30
CA TYR A 138 -0.24 -15.02 13.83
C TYR A 138 -1.52 -14.26 14.17
N ASP A 139 -1.72 -13.91 15.43
CA ASP A 139 -2.93 -13.24 15.93
C ASP A 139 -3.12 -11.82 15.36
N LEU A 140 -2.05 -11.17 14.93
CA LEU A 140 -2.11 -9.83 14.32
C LEU A 140 -2.51 -9.88 12.84
N PHE A 141 -2.22 -11.00 12.17
CA PHE A 141 -2.55 -11.19 10.77
C PHE A 141 -3.92 -11.86 10.55
N HIS A 142 -4.50 -12.48 11.56
CA HIS A 142 -5.81 -13.18 11.49
C HIS A 142 -6.82 -12.62 12.47
#